data_7c59a6dd8470346bc3f10e62c039c675
#
_entry.id   7c59a6dd8470346bc3f10e62c039c675
#
_cell.length_a   1.000
_cell.length_b   1.000
_cell.length_c   1.000
_cell.angle_alpha   90.00
_cell.angle_beta   90.00
_cell.angle_gamma   90.00
#
_symmetry.space_group_name_H-M   'P 1'
#
loop_
_entity.id
_entity.type
_entity.pdbx_description
1 polymer ?
#
loop_
_entity_poly.entity_id
_entity_poly.type
_entity_poly.pdbx_seq_one_letter_code
_entity_poly.pdbx_strand_id
1 'polypeptide(L)'
;AFFTFKYGRIDWLESNNEYWLERDAALRTDFHITSGFQTCDMPRIKYKSKMKEYYQKAGIATAHYHMVDDLAGCKAFVAQVGYPVVVKPDNGVGASDTHRLSSDKELKEFLAYKEKEHPDVAYIMEEFVRAEVNSYDAIIDAHGNPIFEAGNVSPVSIMDIVNNDDNSIYYIIKDLPEDTRAAGRAAVKSFGVKSRFVHFEFF
;
A
#
# COMPACT_ATOMS: atom_id res chain seq x y z
N ALA A 1 -4.46 -11.75 -26.47
CA ALA A 1 -4.73 -12.68 -27.59
C ALA A 1 -3.85 -12.37 -28.81
N PHE A 2 -3.84 -11.15 -29.38
CA PHE A 2 -3.06 -10.82 -30.59
C PHE A 2 -1.56 -11.10 -30.45
N PHE A 3 -0.92 -10.62 -29.38
CA PHE A 3 0.53 -10.83 -29.18
C PHE A 3 0.87 -12.31 -29.00
N THR A 4 0.07 -13.04 -28.23
CA THR A 4 0.27 -14.48 -28.04
C THR A 4 0.11 -15.23 -29.36
N PHE A 5 -0.88 -14.86 -30.18
CA PHE A 5 -1.09 -15.47 -31.50
C PHE A 5 0.09 -15.18 -32.44
N LYS A 6 0.58 -13.93 -32.46
CA LYS A 6 1.61 -13.48 -33.41
C LYS A 6 3.04 -13.87 -33.01
N TYR A 7 3.33 -13.83 -31.71
CA TYR A 7 4.71 -13.95 -31.19
C TYR A 7 4.91 -15.13 -30.24
N GLY A 8 3.86 -15.92 -29.96
CA GLY A 8 3.92 -17.04 -29.04
C GLY A 8 3.71 -16.63 -27.60
N ARG A 9 4.23 -17.43 -26.67
CA ARG A 9 4.05 -17.24 -25.24
C ARG A 9 4.63 -15.91 -24.78
N ILE A 10 3.91 -15.25 -23.88
CA ILE A 10 4.37 -14.07 -23.15
C ILE A 10 4.95 -14.54 -21.81
N ASP A 11 6.18 -14.20 -21.51
CA ASP A 11 6.87 -14.62 -20.30
C ASP A 11 6.84 -13.58 -19.19
N TRP A 12 6.62 -12.30 -19.53
CA TRP A 12 6.50 -11.21 -18.58
C TRP A 12 5.47 -10.19 -19.02
N LEU A 13 4.66 -9.73 -18.05
CA LEU A 13 3.69 -8.64 -18.21
C LEU A 13 3.75 -7.76 -16.95
N GLU A 14 3.91 -6.46 -17.14
CA GLU A 14 4.00 -5.47 -16.08
C GLU A 14 3.59 -4.08 -16.59
N SER A 15 2.74 -3.38 -15.85
CA SER A 15 2.37 -2.00 -16.13
C SER A 15 3.22 -0.99 -15.35
N ASN A 16 3.91 -1.41 -14.28
CA ASN A 16 4.60 -0.55 -13.32
C ASN A 16 3.70 0.57 -12.76
N ASN A 17 2.45 0.26 -12.53
CA ASN A 17 1.46 1.20 -12.05
C ASN A 17 0.48 0.51 -11.09
N GLU A 18 0.36 1.04 -9.85
CA GLU A 18 -0.48 0.47 -8.81
C GLU A 18 -1.96 0.37 -9.22
N TYR A 19 -2.46 1.30 -10.01
CA TYR A 19 -3.84 1.28 -10.51
C TYR A 19 -4.17 0.01 -11.30
N TRP A 20 -3.18 -0.53 -12.04
CA TRP A 20 -3.37 -1.68 -12.93
C TRP A 20 -3.03 -3.03 -12.28
N LEU A 21 -2.61 -3.10 -11.01
CA LEU A 21 -2.15 -4.33 -10.37
C LEU A 21 -3.12 -5.51 -10.50
N GLU A 22 -4.41 -5.29 -10.25
CA GLU A 22 -5.43 -6.34 -10.36
C GLU A 22 -5.63 -6.77 -11.82
N ARG A 23 -5.59 -5.82 -12.75
CA ARG A 23 -5.70 -6.11 -14.18
C ARG A 23 -4.49 -6.87 -14.71
N ASP A 24 -3.30 -6.48 -14.29
CA ASP A 24 -2.06 -7.19 -14.62
C ASP A 24 -2.10 -8.62 -14.10
N ALA A 25 -2.53 -8.82 -12.85
CA ALA A 25 -2.68 -10.13 -12.25
C ALA A 25 -3.71 -11.01 -12.97
N ALA A 26 -4.86 -10.44 -13.35
CA ALA A 26 -5.87 -11.13 -14.14
C ALA A 26 -5.32 -11.56 -15.50
N LEU A 27 -4.64 -10.67 -16.23
CA LEU A 27 -4.02 -11.00 -17.51
C LEU A 27 -2.93 -12.07 -17.37
N ARG A 28 -2.11 -12.04 -16.30
CA ARG A 28 -1.13 -13.10 -16.05
C ARG A 28 -1.82 -14.46 -15.83
N THR A 29 -2.89 -14.47 -15.05
CA THR A 29 -3.66 -15.70 -14.78
C THR A 29 -4.31 -16.23 -16.05
N ASP A 30 -5.00 -15.40 -16.82
CA ASP A 30 -5.72 -15.80 -18.03
C ASP A 30 -4.79 -16.30 -19.16
N PHE A 31 -3.61 -15.71 -19.29
CA PHE A 31 -2.63 -16.06 -20.32
C PHE A 31 -1.51 -16.98 -19.82
N HIS A 32 -1.64 -17.52 -18.61
CA HIS A 32 -0.65 -18.43 -17.98
C HIS A 32 0.78 -17.82 -17.95
N ILE A 33 0.88 -16.52 -17.69
CA ILE A 33 2.15 -15.84 -17.48
C ILE A 33 2.56 -16.08 -16.04
N THR A 34 3.48 -16.99 -15.80
CA THR A 34 3.86 -17.46 -14.46
C THR A 34 4.79 -16.51 -13.70
N SER A 35 5.36 -15.52 -14.39
CA SER A 35 6.19 -14.49 -13.77
C SER A 35 5.32 -13.44 -13.11
N GLY A 36 5.41 -13.29 -11.78
CA GLY A 36 4.73 -12.26 -10.98
C GLY A 36 3.43 -12.73 -10.32
N PHE A 37 2.83 -11.81 -9.59
CA PHE A 37 1.63 -12.08 -8.81
C PHE A 37 0.42 -12.39 -9.69
N GLN A 38 -0.33 -13.41 -9.29
CA GLN A 38 -1.56 -13.88 -9.92
C GLN A 38 -2.80 -13.26 -9.25
N THR A 39 -3.97 -13.49 -9.80
CA THR A 39 -5.23 -12.98 -9.21
C THR A 39 -5.42 -13.42 -7.75
N CYS A 40 -5.02 -14.65 -7.40
CA CYS A 40 -5.11 -15.16 -6.02
C CYS A 40 -4.17 -14.44 -5.04
N ASP A 41 -3.14 -13.75 -5.53
CA ASP A 41 -2.20 -13.00 -4.69
C ASP A 41 -2.70 -11.59 -4.34
N MET A 42 -3.66 -11.07 -5.11
CA MET A 42 -4.09 -9.67 -5.01
C MET A 42 -4.58 -9.25 -3.62
N PRO A 43 -5.28 -10.07 -2.83
CA PRO A 43 -5.65 -9.66 -1.49
C PRO A 43 -4.48 -9.19 -0.63
N ARG A 44 -3.34 -9.90 -0.66
CA ARG A 44 -2.15 -9.53 0.14
C ARG A 44 -1.36 -8.36 -0.43
N ILE A 45 -1.56 -8.02 -1.72
CA ILE A 45 -0.83 -6.96 -2.41
C ILE A 45 -1.63 -5.65 -2.46
N LYS A 46 -2.97 -5.74 -2.40
CA LYS A 46 -3.87 -4.63 -2.67
C LYS A 46 -4.60 -4.13 -1.43
N TYR A 47 -4.97 -5.03 -0.50
CA TYR A 47 -5.72 -4.65 0.69
C TYR A 47 -4.77 -4.31 1.85
N LYS A 48 -4.84 -3.07 2.35
CA LYS A 48 -3.96 -2.57 3.42
C LYS A 48 -4.05 -3.41 4.69
N SER A 49 -5.26 -3.83 5.05
CA SER A 49 -5.50 -4.73 6.18
C SER A 49 -4.78 -6.06 6.03
N LYS A 50 -4.74 -6.62 4.81
CA LYS A 50 -4.05 -7.87 4.51
C LYS A 50 -2.53 -7.72 4.39
N MET A 51 -2.05 -6.60 3.83
CA MET A 51 -0.62 -6.29 3.80
C MET A 51 -0.01 -6.30 5.21
N LYS A 52 -0.72 -5.77 6.21
CA LYS A 52 -0.23 -5.72 7.60
C LYS A 52 0.10 -7.09 8.17
N GLU A 53 -0.64 -8.13 7.80
CA GLU A 53 -0.34 -9.51 8.23
C GLU A 53 1.04 -9.97 7.72
N TYR A 54 1.42 -9.55 6.51
CA TYR A 54 2.72 -9.90 5.90
C TYR A 54 3.87 -9.07 6.48
N TYR A 55 3.64 -7.79 6.76
CA TYR A 55 4.62 -6.96 7.49
C TYR A 55 4.87 -7.50 8.90
N GLN A 56 3.82 -7.85 9.64
CA GLN A 56 3.94 -8.44 10.97
C GLN A 56 4.71 -9.78 10.95
N LYS A 57 4.44 -10.66 9.96
CA LYS A 57 5.23 -11.90 9.76
C LYS A 57 6.70 -11.62 9.46
N ALA A 58 7.01 -10.49 8.86
CA ALA A 58 8.38 -10.04 8.60
C ALA A 58 9.04 -9.37 9.83
N GLY A 59 8.32 -9.20 10.94
CA GLY A 59 8.79 -8.47 12.12
C GLY A 59 8.82 -6.95 11.94
N ILE A 60 8.10 -6.43 10.93
CA ILE A 60 7.99 -5.01 10.65
C ILE A 60 6.78 -4.45 11.41
N ALA A 61 7.02 -3.41 12.21
CA ALA A 61 5.94 -2.70 12.90
C ALA A 61 5.00 -2.04 11.88
N THR A 62 3.71 -2.06 12.19
CA THR A 62 2.69 -1.37 11.40
C THR A 62 1.83 -0.53 12.31
N ALA A 63 1.26 0.57 11.82
CA ALA A 63 0.27 1.35 12.54
C ALA A 63 -0.86 0.44 13.06
N HIS A 64 -1.30 0.66 14.29
CA HIS A 64 -2.51 0.02 14.81
C HIS A 64 -3.69 0.36 13.92
N TYR A 65 -4.60 -0.57 13.73
CA TYR A 65 -5.73 -0.37 12.83
C TYR A 65 -7.00 -1.07 13.27
N HIS A 66 -8.09 -0.56 12.76
CA HIS A 66 -9.42 -1.12 12.89
C HIS A 66 -10.16 -1.03 11.54
N MET A 67 -10.86 -2.08 11.15
CA MET A 67 -11.74 -1.99 9.98
C MET A 67 -12.98 -1.19 10.38
N VAL A 68 -13.27 -0.14 9.60
CA VAL A 68 -14.41 0.75 9.93
C VAL A 68 -15.71 -0.04 9.91
N ASP A 69 -16.34 -0.11 11.07
CA ASP A 69 -17.63 -0.71 11.33
C ASP A 69 -18.63 0.34 11.80
N ASP A 70 -19.22 0.18 12.98
CA ASP A 70 -20.12 1.14 13.57
C ASP A 70 -19.39 2.22 14.41
N LEU A 71 -20.14 3.22 14.85
CA LEU A 71 -19.61 4.30 15.67
C LEU A 71 -19.00 3.80 16.99
N ALA A 72 -19.55 2.74 17.57
CA ALA A 72 -19.07 2.23 18.87
C ALA A 72 -17.73 1.52 18.72
N GLY A 73 -17.54 0.68 17.67
CA GLY A 73 -16.29 0.02 17.35
C GLY A 73 -15.19 1.03 17.00
N CYS A 74 -15.49 2.01 16.13
CA CYS A 74 -14.57 3.08 15.81
C CYS A 74 -14.14 3.89 17.03
N LYS A 75 -15.07 4.24 17.94
CA LYS A 75 -14.73 4.95 19.19
C LYS A 75 -13.90 4.11 20.14
N ALA A 76 -14.16 2.81 20.22
CA ALA A 76 -13.33 1.91 21.02
C ALA A 76 -11.88 1.87 20.53
N PHE A 77 -11.66 1.87 19.23
CA PHE A 77 -10.33 1.98 18.64
C PHE A 77 -9.68 3.34 18.93
N VAL A 78 -10.42 4.44 18.74
CA VAL A 78 -9.91 5.79 19.08
C VAL A 78 -9.55 5.89 20.57
N ALA A 79 -10.28 5.24 21.47
CA ALA A 79 -9.93 5.21 22.89
C ALA A 79 -8.59 4.52 23.18
N GLN A 80 -8.13 3.63 22.30
CA GLN A 80 -6.84 2.94 22.43
C GLN A 80 -5.68 3.78 21.90
N VAL A 81 -5.85 4.45 20.74
CA VAL A 81 -4.76 5.10 20.01
C VAL A 81 -4.79 6.62 20.11
N GLY A 82 -5.90 7.21 20.48
CA GLY A 82 -6.10 8.66 20.53
C GLY A 82 -6.39 9.28 19.15
N TYR A 83 -6.74 10.56 19.16
CA TYR A 83 -6.83 11.38 17.96
C TYR A 83 -5.48 12.07 17.65
N PRO A 84 -5.17 12.41 16.39
CA PRO A 84 -5.94 12.10 15.20
C PRO A 84 -5.81 10.65 14.76
N VAL A 85 -6.80 10.17 13.99
CA VAL A 85 -6.72 8.91 13.24
C VAL A 85 -6.82 9.18 11.75
N VAL A 86 -6.33 8.26 10.93
CA VAL A 86 -6.44 8.31 9.47
C VAL A 86 -7.41 7.24 9.02
N VAL A 87 -8.36 7.61 8.16
CA VAL A 87 -9.31 6.68 7.56
C VAL A 87 -9.18 6.73 6.04
N LYS A 88 -9.08 5.57 5.41
CA LYS A 88 -8.86 5.46 3.96
C LYS A 88 -9.47 4.15 3.43
N PRO A 89 -9.82 4.07 2.13
CA PRO A 89 -10.24 2.80 1.53
C PRO A 89 -9.18 1.72 1.71
N ASP A 90 -9.61 0.51 2.08
CA ASP A 90 -8.69 -0.61 2.32
C ASP A 90 -7.91 -0.99 1.04
N ASN A 91 -8.53 -0.87 -0.13
CA ASN A 91 -7.92 -1.11 -1.45
C ASN A 91 -7.64 0.15 -2.27
N GLY A 92 -7.69 1.34 -1.67
CA GLY A 92 -7.43 2.62 -2.36
C GLY A 92 -5.98 2.80 -2.79
N VAL A 93 -5.77 3.71 -3.75
CA VAL A 93 -4.45 4.08 -4.29
C VAL A 93 -4.22 5.60 -4.21
N GLY A 94 -2.95 6.01 -4.10
CA GLY A 94 -2.55 7.41 -4.25
C GLY A 94 -3.17 8.37 -3.22
N ALA A 95 -3.37 7.94 -1.98
CA ALA A 95 -4.02 8.71 -0.91
C ALA A 95 -5.44 9.23 -1.24
N SER A 96 -6.04 8.74 -2.32
CA SER A 96 -7.43 9.10 -2.69
C SER A 96 -8.39 8.72 -1.57
N ASP A 97 -9.32 9.63 -1.26
CA ASP A 97 -10.35 9.47 -0.24
C ASP A 97 -9.77 9.12 1.15
N THR A 98 -8.62 9.73 1.46
CA THR A 98 -7.95 9.61 2.75
C THR A 98 -8.33 10.80 3.64
N HIS A 99 -8.88 10.51 4.81
CA HIS A 99 -9.37 11.48 5.76
C HIS A 99 -8.59 11.42 7.07
N ARG A 100 -8.12 12.57 7.56
CA ARG A 100 -7.60 12.71 8.91
C ARG A 100 -8.72 13.20 9.81
N LEU A 101 -9.05 12.43 10.85
CA LEU A 101 -10.10 12.75 11.79
C LEU A 101 -9.48 13.11 13.14
N SER A 102 -9.87 14.24 13.70
CA SER A 102 -9.29 14.81 14.92
C SER A 102 -10.30 14.90 16.09
N SER A 103 -11.54 14.51 15.88
CA SER A 103 -12.60 14.58 16.87
C SER A 103 -13.73 13.59 16.64
N ASP A 104 -14.49 13.32 17.70
CA ASP A 104 -15.74 12.53 17.64
C ASP A 104 -16.77 13.12 16.66
N LYS A 105 -16.76 14.43 16.47
CA LYS A 105 -17.64 15.09 15.51
C LYS A 105 -17.26 14.70 14.07
N GLU A 106 -15.98 14.85 13.72
CA GLU A 106 -15.47 14.47 12.41
C GLU A 106 -15.64 12.98 12.12
N LEU A 107 -15.48 12.12 13.14
CA LEU A 107 -15.73 10.69 13.00
C LEU A 107 -17.20 10.41 12.63
N LYS A 108 -18.15 11.07 13.27
CA LYS A 108 -19.58 10.92 12.93
C LYS A 108 -19.90 11.44 11.53
N GLU A 109 -19.32 12.57 11.15
CA GLU A 109 -19.47 13.15 9.82
C GLU A 109 -18.90 12.22 8.74
N PHE A 110 -17.73 11.63 8.99
CA PHE A 110 -17.15 10.63 8.10
C PHE A 110 -18.03 9.38 7.96
N LEU A 111 -18.55 8.83 9.04
CA LEU A 111 -19.43 7.66 8.97
C LEU A 111 -20.72 7.94 8.17
N ALA A 112 -21.29 9.13 8.32
CA ALA A 112 -22.45 9.57 7.53
C ALA A 112 -22.08 9.73 6.04
N TYR A 113 -20.91 10.30 5.74
CA TYR A 113 -20.36 10.41 4.39
C TYR A 113 -20.17 9.03 3.75
N LYS A 114 -19.50 8.10 4.46
CA LYS A 114 -19.27 6.74 3.99
C LYS A 114 -20.58 6.03 3.65
N GLU A 115 -21.57 6.10 4.55
CA GLU A 115 -22.86 5.44 4.34
C GLU A 115 -23.60 5.99 3.13
N LYS A 116 -23.50 7.30 2.88
CA LYS A 116 -24.21 7.98 1.78
C LYS A 116 -23.51 7.79 0.43
N GLU A 117 -22.20 8.01 0.37
CA GLU A 117 -21.46 8.10 -0.90
C GLU A 117 -20.73 6.79 -1.26
N HIS A 118 -20.33 6.00 -0.26
CA HIS A 118 -19.51 4.81 -0.44
C HIS A 118 -19.96 3.62 0.43
N PRO A 119 -21.25 3.21 0.40
CA PRO A 119 -21.79 2.17 1.29
C PRO A 119 -21.06 0.83 1.16
N ASP A 120 -20.64 0.46 -0.05
CA ASP A 120 -20.01 -0.83 -0.34
C ASP A 120 -18.48 -0.81 -0.23
N VAL A 121 -17.87 0.33 0.11
CA VAL A 121 -16.41 0.44 0.24
C VAL A 121 -15.98 0.09 1.67
N ALA A 122 -15.06 -0.85 1.80
CA ALA A 122 -14.39 -1.15 3.06
C ALA A 122 -13.32 -0.08 3.34
N TYR A 123 -13.35 0.49 4.55
CA TYR A 123 -12.37 1.45 5.03
C TYR A 123 -11.57 0.87 6.18
N ILE A 124 -10.29 1.22 6.22
CA ILE A 124 -9.38 0.98 7.34
C ILE A 124 -9.14 2.29 8.08
N MET A 125 -9.26 2.25 9.41
CA MET A 125 -8.91 3.34 10.32
C MET A 125 -7.59 3.00 10.98
N GLU A 126 -6.63 3.92 10.95
CA GLU A 126 -5.28 3.73 11.51
C GLU A 126 -4.94 4.84 12.50
N GLU A 127 -4.08 4.53 13.48
CA GLU A 127 -3.43 5.57 14.26
C GLU A 127 -2.60 6.49 13.36
N PHE A 128 -2.54 7.76 13.70
CA PHE A 128 -1.76 8.73 12.94
C PHE A 128 -0.28 8.68 13.35
N VAL A 129 0.55 8.11 12.51
CA VAL A 129 2.00 8.07 12.72
C VAL A 129 2.62 9.39 12.27
N ARG A 130 3.35 10.06 13.18
CA ARG A 130 4.11 11.29 12.87
C ARG A 130 5.55 10.91 12.60
N ALA A 131 5.88 10.78 11.33
CA ALA A 131 7.23 10.47 10.89
C ALA A 131 7.47 11.00 9.47
N GLU A 132 8.73 11.02 9.05
CA GLU A 132 9.10 11.31 7.68
C GLU A 132 8.89 10.07 6.83
N VAL A 133 8.23 10.24 5.67
CA VAL A 133 7.99 9.14 4.74
C VAL A 133 9.24 8.89 3.92
N ASN A 134 9.71 7.66 3.94
CA ASN A 134 10.78 7.19 3.08
C ASN A 134 10.40 5.89 2.39
N SER A 135 11.09 5.55 1.30
CA SER A 135 10.81 4.32 0.56
C SER A 135 12.00 3.37 0.53
N TYR A 136 11.66 2.10 0.30
CA TYR A 136 12.57 1.10 -0.22
C TYR A 136 12.13 0.74 -1.62
N ASP A 137 12.96 1.05 -2.59
CA ASP A 137 12.76 0.80 -4.01
C ASP A 137 13.78 -0.22 -4.48
N ALA A 138 13.36 -1.30 -5.13
CA ALA A 138 14.29 -2.31 -5.57
C ALA A 138 13.86 -3.04 -6.84
N ILE A 139 14.86 -3.62 -7.50
CA ILE A 139 14.68 -4.60 -8.57
C ILE A 139 15.03 -5.97 -7.99
N ILE A 140 14.06 -6.88 -8.03
CA ILE A 140 14.17 -8.22 -7.43
C ILE A 140 14.35 -9.27 -8.53
N ASP A 141 15.35 -10.14 -8.38
CA ASP A 141 15.63 -11.22 -9.31
C ASP A 141 14.63 -12.40 -9.19
N ALA A 142 14.82 -13.43 -10.02
CA ALA A 142 13.99 -14.63 -10.02
C ALA A 142 14.11 -15.46 -8.73
N HIS A 143 15.13 -15.23 -7.93
CA HIS A 143 15.37 -15.93 -6.66
C HIS A 143 14.86 -15.16 -5.45
N GLY A 144 14.39 -13.92 -5.64
CA GLY A 144 13.94 -13.03 -4.58
C GLY A 144 15.05 -12.19 -3.96
N ASN A 145 16.20 -12.05 -4.64
CA ASN A 145 17.30 -11.20 -4.17
C ASN A 145 17.22 -9.84 -4.84
N PRO A 146 17.49 -8.75 -4.12
CA PRO A 146 17.62 -7.44 -4.72
C PRO A 146 18.91 -7.35 -5.53
N ILE A 147 18.79 -6.95 -6.80
CA ILE A 147 19.93 -6.67 -7.71
C ILE A 147 20.20 -5.18 -7.83
N PHE A 148 19.25 -4.35 -7.41
CA PHE A 148 19.38 -2.91 -7.26
C PHE A 148 18.50 -2.47 -6.11
N GLU A 149 18.97 -1.52 -5.30
CA GLU A 149 18.25 -0.94 -4.16
C GLU A 149 18.47 0.57 -4.13
N ALA A 150 17.40 1.29 -3.90
CA ALA A 150 17.39 2.74 -3.72
C ALA A 150 16.32 3.11 -2.69
N GLY A 151 16.22 4.37 -2.38
CA GLY A 151 15.14 4.91 -1.58
C GLY A 151 14.91 6.37 -1.91
N ASN A 152 13.74 6.86 -1.58
CA ASN A 152 13.44 8.27 -1.61
C ASN A 152 12.90 8.74 -0.26
N VAL A 153 12.96 10.04 -0.05
CA VAL A 153 12.37 10.71 1.11
C VAL A 153 11.37 11.73 0.60
N SER A 154 10.18 11.71 1.18
CA SER A 154 9.13 12.70 0.94
C SER A 154 8.95 13.53 2.20
N PRO A 155 9.54 14.74 2.27
CA PRO A 155 9.45 15.59 3.46
C PRO A 155 8.06 16.19 3.67
N VAL A 156 7.19 16.11 2.65
CA VAL A 156 5.80 16.55 2.72
C VAL A 156 4.88 15.33 2.58
N SER A 157 3.87 15.26 3.45
CA SER A 157 2.88 14.18 3.42
C SER A 157 2.13 14.15 2.09
N ILE A 158 2.07 13.00 1.45
CA ILE A 158 1.27 12.82 0.23
C ILE A 158 -0.21 13.16 0.46
N MET A 159 -0.73 12.84 1.65
CA MET A 159 -2.10 13.21 2.03
C MET A 159 -2.30 14.72 2.04
N ASP A 160 -1.34 15.48 2.58
CA ASP A 160 -1.43 16.95 2.62
C ASP A 160 -1.30 17.54 1.21
N ILE A 161 -0.40 16.98 0.37
CA ILE A 161 -0.26 17.38 -1.03
C ILE A 161 -1.60 17.20 -1.78
N VAL A 162 -2.22 16.02 -1.66
CA VAL A 162 -3.47 15.71 -2.37
C VAL A 162 -4.64 16.54 -1.84
N ASN A 163 -4.75 16.74 -0.52
CA ASN A 163 -5.87 17.45 0.08
C ASN A 163 -5.79 18.98 -0.10
N ASN A 164 -4.58 19.53 -0.20
CA ASN A 164 -4.36 20.98 -0.26
C ASN A 164 -3.94 21.47 -1.66
N ASP A 165 -3.80 20.57 -2.63
CA ASP A 165 -3.24 20.87 -3.96
C ASP A 165 -1.82 21.49 -3.87
N ASP A 166 -1.01 20.99 -2.93
CA ASP A 166 0.33 21.46 -2.66
C ASP A 166 1.36 20.83 -3.63
N ASN A 167 2.54 21.43 -3.68
CA ASN A 167 3.64 20.92 -4.49
C ASN A 167 4.23 19.63 -3.89
N SER A 168 4.40 18.61 -4.73
CA SER A 168 5.12 17.41 -4.36
C SER A 168 6.62 17.60 -4.43
N ILE A 169 7.32 17.25 -3.36
CA ILE A 169 8.78 17.26 -3.29
C ILE A 169 9.24 15.91 -2.77
N TYR A 170 10.12 15.26 -3.51
CA TYR A 170 10.85 14.09 -3.03
C TYR A 170 12.27 14.11 -3.57
N TYR A 171 13.18 13.41 -2.91
CA TYR A 171 14.55 13.26 -3.38
C TYR A 171 15.05 11.84 -3.17
N ILE A 172 15.85 11.37 -4.12
CA ILE A 172 16.50 10.05 -4.02
C ILE A 172 17.67 10.17 -3.06
N ILE A 173 17.74 9.26 -2.09
CA ILE A 173 18.84 9.19 -1.13
C ILE A 173 19.99 8.36 -1.71
N LYS A 174 21.21 8.86 -1.55
CA LYS A 174 22.41 8.17 -2.03
C LYS A 174 22.68 6.89 -1.25
N ASP A 175 22.60 6.98 0.07
CA ASP A 175 22.92 5.90 0.98
C ASP A 175 21.64 5.48 1.71
N LEU A 176 21.06 4.35 1.28
CA LEU A 176 19.83 3.81 1.89
C LEU A 176 20.10 3.43 3.36
N PRO A 177 19.34 3.95 4.33
CA PRO A 177 19.48 3.60 5.74
C PRO A 177 19.39 2.07 5.94
N GLU A 178 20.19 1.54 6.87
CA GLU A 178 20.28 0.08 7.06
C GLU A 178 18.97 -0.52 7.61
N ASP A 179 18.26 0.19 8.45
CA ASP A 179 16.94 -0.20 8.96
C ASP A 179 15.89 -0.27 7.84
N THR A 180 15.83 0.74 6.96
CA THR A 180 14.97 0.75 5.77
C THR A 180 15.33 -0.39 4.83
N ARG A 181 16.62 -0.62 4.60
CA ARG A 181 17.11 -1.74 3.77
C ARG A 181 16.71 -3.08 4.36
N ALA A 182 16.93 -3.27 5.67
CA ALA A 182 16.58 -4.51 6.36
C ALA A 182 15.06 -4.77 6.32
N ALA A 183 14.24 -3.74 6.59
CA ALA A 183 12.79 -3.83 6.51
C ALA A 183 12.31 -4.13 5.08
N GLY A 184 12.85 -3.44 4.07
CA GLY A 184 12.52 -3.67 2.67
C GLY A 184 12.83 -5.10 2.21
N ARG A 185 14.02 -5.62 2.53
CA ARG A 185 14.40 -7.01 2.23
C ARG A 185 13.52 -8.03 2.96
N ALA A 186 13.17 -7.77 4.22
CA ALA A 186 12.25 -8.61 4.98
C ALA A 186 10.83 -8.61 4.36
N ALA A 187 10.35 -7.46 3.91
CA ALA A 187 9.09 -7.34 3.17
C ALA A 187 9.14 -8.12 1.85
N VAL A 188 10.15 -7.93 1.01
CA VAL A 188 10.36 -8.70 -0.23
C VAL A 188 10.20 -10.20 0.00
N LYS A 189 10.86 -10.72 1.04
CA LYS A 189 10.79 -12.14 1.42
C LYS A 189 9.40 -12.55 1.89
N SER A 190 8.78 -11.75 2.75
CA SER A 190 7.46 -12.06 3.33
C SER A 190 6.35 -12.08 2.26
N PHE A 191 6.37 -11.12 1.35
CA PHE A 191 5.43 -11.06 0.23
C PHE A 191 5.74 -12.04 -0.89
N GLY A 192 6.90 -12.67 -0.88
CA GLY A 192 7.34 -13.62 -1.91
C GLY A 192 7.60 -12.97 -3.26
N VAL A 193 8.14 -11.76 -3.26
CA VAL A 193 8.42 -10.99 -4.49
C VAL A 193 9.56 -11.65 -5.27
N LYS A 194 9.34 -11.85 -6.58
CA LYS A 194 10.34 -12.37 -7.53
C LYS A 194 10.16 -11.75 -8.90
N SER A 195 11.27 -11.47 -9.58
CA SER A 195 11.27 -10.90 -10.94
C SER A 195 10.39 -9.66 -11.06
N ARG A 196 10.54 -8.70 -10.15
CA ARG A 196 9.68 -7.50 -10.06
C ARG A 196 10.43 -6.28 -9.56
N PHE A 197 9.88 -5.12 -9.93
CA PHE A 197 10.14 -3.88 -9.21
C PHE A 197 9.29 -3.84 -7.93
N VAL A 198 9.84 -3.26 -6.89
CA VAL A 198 9.09 -2.99 -5.64
C VAL A 198 9.25 -1.55 -5.22
N HIS A 199 8.21 -1.04 -4.58
CA HIS A 199 8.16 0.23 -3.89
C HIS A 199 7.43 0.00 -2.57
N PHE A 200 8.14 0.12 -1.46
CA PHE A 200 7.56 0.05 -0.11
C PHE A 200 7.77 1.38 0.59
N GLU A 201 6.72 1.93 1.17
CA GLU A 201 6.79 3.14 1.99
C GLU A 201 6.89 2.79 3.46
N PHE A 202 7.79 3.48 4.15
CA PHE A 202 8.03 3.38 5.59
C PHE A 202 7.92 4.76 6.25
N PHE A 203 7.52 4.74 7.53
CA PHE A 203 7.40 5.91 8.40
C PHE A 203 8.38 5.83 9.55
#